data_5d6195fd950062e07dacdf049b1f375a
#
_entry.id   5d6195fd950062e07dacdf049b1f375a
#
_cell.length_a   1.000
_cell.length_b   1.000
_cell.length_c   1.000
_cell.angle_alpha   90.00
_cell.angle_beta   90.00
_cell.angle_gamma   90.00
#
_symmetry.space_group_name_H-M   'P 1'
#
loop_
_entity.id
_entity.type
_entity.pdbx_description
1 polymer ?
#
loop_
_entity_poly.entity_id
_entity_poly.type
_entity_poly.pdbx_seq_one_letter_code
_entity_poly.pdbx_strand_id
1 'polypeptide(L)'
;MPQIPPEFDANPIWQLDQARLLAILKDSGSTTFQKAIACKRLAQIGNKEAVAPLAALLSDNRLGHYARFGLEPNPDPSVDEALRSALPKLKGRLLMGVIHSIGVRKDAKAVDALGKLMYDQDVEIAQAASASLGTIGGPQAARLLRDGLNRTKIPVLPVVARATLVCAEGLMRANRAQALELYTTLSGPSMPKVVRLAAYRALNAAASTSAG
;
A
#
# COMPACT_ATOMS: atom_id res chain seq x y z
N MET A 1 34.11 0.13 22.15
CA MET A 1 32.83 -0.25 21.51
C MET A 1 33.01 -1.65 20.92
N PRO A 2 32.09 -2.59 21.07
CA PRO A 2 32.20 -3.87 20.38
C PRO A 2 32.27 -3.63 18.88
N GLN A 3 33.25 -4.23 18.21
CA GLN A 3 33.39 -4.15 16.77
C GLN A 3 32.30 -5.00 16.12
N ILE A 4 31.63 -4.43 15.15
CA ILE A 4 30.66 -5.18 14.34
C ILE A 4 31.43 -6.24 13.53
N PRO A 5 31.09 -7.54 13.62
CA PRO A 5 31.71 -8.56 12.80
C PRO A 5 31.66 -8.18 11.31
N PRO A 6 32.73 -8.40 10.52
CA PRO A 6 32.83 -7.95 9.13
C PRO A 6 31.69 -8.44 8.25
N GLU A 7 31.14 -9.61 8.52
CA GLU A 7 30.00 -10.18 7.78
C GLU A 7 28.69 -9.41 7.98
N PHE A 8 28.60 -8.54 9.02
CA PHE A 8 27.46 -7.66 9.30
C PHE A 8 27.76 -6.18 9.06
N ASP A 9 28.96 -5.85 8.54
CA ASP A 9 29.27 -4.47 8.15
C ASP A 9 28.56 -4.10 6.86
N ALA A 10 27.63 -3.16 6.96
CA ALA A 10 26.88 -2.64 5.82
C ALA A 10 27.66 -1.60 4.99
N ASN A 11 28.72 -0.98 5.57
CA ASN A 11 29.41 0.15 4.96
C ASN A 11 30.01 -0.14 3.58
N PRO A 12 30.67 -1.29 3.33
CA PRO A 12 31.20 -1.59 2.00
C PRO A 12 30.13 -1.65 0.91
N ILE A 13 28.95 -2.21 1.23
CA ILE A 13 27.84 -2.33 0.28
C ILE A 13 27.16 -0.98 0.07
N TRP A 14 27.07 -0.17 1.13
CA TRP A 14 26.43 1.14 1.09
C TRP A 14 27.15 2.13 0.16
N GLN A 15 28.44 1.95 -0.06
CA GLN A 15 29.27 2.79 -0.95
C GLN A 15 29.21 2.34 -2.42
N LEU A 16 28.58 1.21 -2.74
CA LEU A 16 28.55 0.68 -4.10
C LEU A 16 27.60 1.50 -4.99
N ASP A 17 27.97 1.55 -6.28
CA ASP A 17 27.11 2.04 -7.34
C ASP A 17 25.95 1.06 -7.65
N GLN A 18 24.98 1.51 -8.41
CA GLN A 18 23.81 0.71 -8.77
C GLN A 18 24.20 -0.62 -9.46
N ALA A 19 25.15 -0.60 -10.39
CA ALA A 19 25.52 -1.80 -11.16
C ALA A 19 26.02 -2.92 -10.25
N ARG A 20 26.86 -2.59 -9.28
CA ARG A 20 27.38 -3.53 -8.29
C ARG A 20 26.30 -4.03 -7.31
N LEU A 21 25.38 -3.14 -6.89
CA LEU A 21 24.24 -3.54 -6.07
C LEU A 21 23.32 -4.52 -6.81
N LEU A 22 23.08 -4.30 -8.09
CA LEU A 22 22.30 -5.21 -8.93
C LEU A 22 23.00 -6.55 -9.13
N ALA A 23 24.33 -6.57 -9.21
CA ALA A 23 25.11 -7.80 -9.24
C ALA A 23 24.92 -8.61 -7.95
N ILE A 24 24.97 -7.96 -6.77
CA ILE A 24 24.68 -8.61 -5.48
C ILE A 24 23.29 -9.25 -5.44
N LEU A 25 22.25 -8.57 -5.95
CA LEU A 25 20.91 -9.13 -5.96
C LEU A 25 20.80 -10.39 -6.82
N LYS A 26 21.53 -10.46 -7.92
CA LYS A 26 21.53 -11.57 -8.89
C LYS A 26 22.44 -12.74 -8.48
N ASP A 27 23.47 -12.46 -7.70
CA ASP A 27 24.45 -13.46 -7.30
C ASP A 27 23.86 -14.43 -6.28
N SER A 28 23.90 -15.75 -6.58
CA SER A 28 23.45 -16.81 -5.67
C SER A 28 24.37 -16.97 -4.44
N GLY A 29 25.63 -16.56 -4.53
CA GLY A 29 26.60 -16.61 -3.44
C GLY A 29 26.46 -15.47 -2.44
N SER A 30 25.76 -14.38 -2.80
CA SER A 30 25.51 -13.26 -1.92
C SER A 30 24.56 -13.63 -0.79
N THR A 31 24.93 -13.27 0.45
CA THR A 31 24.14 -13.56 1.64
C THR A 31 22.82 -12.76 1.67
N THR A 32 21.85 -13.23 2.46
CA THR A 32 20.59 -12.51 2.71
C THR A 32 20.85 -11.10 3.24
N PHE A 33 21.86 -10.94 4.12
CA PHE A 33 22.24 -9.63 4.64
C PHE A 33 22.72 -8.69 3.53
N GLN A 34 23.66 -9.15 2.68
CA GLN A 34 24.17 -8.36 1.57
C GLN A 34 23.04 -7.91 0.61
N LYS A 35 22.14 -8.82 0.25
CA LYS A 35 20.98 -8.51 -0.59
C LYS A 35 20.02 -7.53 0.08
N ALA A 36 19.80 -7.65 1.40
CA ALA A 36 18.96 -6.73 2.14
C ALA A 36 19.54 -5.29 2.16
N ILE A 37 20.86 -5.16 2.36
CA ILE A 37 21.53 -3.86 2.31
C ILE A 37 21.51 -3.28 0.89
N ALA A 38 21.72 -4.12 -0.14
CA ALA A 38 21.60 -3.69 -1.54
C ALA A 38 20.19 -3.16 -1.85
N CYS A 39 19.12 -3.84 -1.43
CA CYS A 39 17.75 -3.36 -1.57
C CYS A 39 17.55 -1.99 -0.90
N LYS A 40 18.04 -1.83 0.33
CA LYS A 40 17.94 -0.55 1.06
C LYS A 40 18.69 0.59 0.35
N ARG A 41 19.86 0.31 -0.18
CA ARG A 41 20.63 1.32 -0.91
C ARG A 41 19.97 1.68 -2.24
N LEU A 42 19.41 0.68 -2.97
CA LEU A 42 18.65 0.89 -4.19
C LEU A 42 17.37 1.70 -3.98
N ALA A 43 16.82 1.74 -2.76
CA ALA A 43 15.73 2.66 -2.44
C ALA A 43 16.10 4.14 -2.61
N GLN A 44 17.39 4.47 -2.50
CA GLN A 44 17.90 5.85 -2.59
C GLN A 44 18.44 6.20 -3.96
N ILE A 45 19.09 5.24 -4.63
CA ILE A 45 19.82 5.51 -5.89
C ILE A 45 19.31 4.70 -7.08
N GLY A 46 18.36 3.78 -6.85
CA GLY A 46 17.84 2.89 -7.88
C GLY A 46 17.00 3.64 -8.93
N ASN A 47 17.27 3.34 -10.18
CA ASN A 47 16.48 3.78 -11.32
C ASN A 47 15.62 2.62 -11.89
N LYS A 48 15.11 2.77 -13.12
CA LYS A 48 14.33 1.75 -13.82
C LYS A 48 14.99 0.37 -13.87
N GLU A 49 16.31 0.30 -14.02
CA GLU A 49 17.04 -0.98 -14.13
C GLU A 49 16.98 -1.80 -12.82
N ALA A 50 16.74 -1.13 -11.68
CA ALA A 50 16.59 -1.79 -10.39
C ALA A 50 15.23 -2.49 -10.23
N VAL A 51 14.22 -2.12 -11.01
CA VAL A 51 12.85 -2.59 -10.81
C VAL A 51 12.74 -4.11 -10.98
N ALA A 52 13.20 -4.67 -12.08
CA ALA A 52 13.07 -6.10 -12.34
C ALA A 52 13.87 -6.97 -11.34
N PRO A 53 15.14 -6.66 -10.98
CA PRO A 53 15.86 -7.39 -9.95
C PRO A 53 15.22 -7.32 -8.56
N LEU A 54 14.69 -6.17 -8.17
CA LEU A 54 13.95 -6.04 -6.90
C LEU A 54 12.63 -6.81 -6.95
N ALA A 55 11.88 -6.71 -8.04
CA ALA A 55 10.61 -7.41 -8.21
C ALA A 55 10.76 -8.93 -8.15
N ALA A 56 11.87 -9.49 -8.63
CA ALA A 56 12.17 -10.91 -8.55
C ALA A 56 12.27 -11.42 -7.09
N LEU A 57 12.56 -10.54 -6.12
CA LEU A 57 12.66 -10.87 -4.71
C LEU A 57 11.33 -10.74 -3.96
N LEU A 58 10.25 -10.28 -4.57
CA LEU A 58 8.96 -10.07 -3.90
C LEU A 58 8.36 -11.37 -3.34
N SER A 59 8.69 -12.52 -3.94
CA SER A 59 8.26 -13.85 -3.48
C SER A 59 9.20 -14.49 -2.45
N ASP A 60 10.32 -13.88 -2.13
CA ASP A 60 11.26 -14.39 -1.14
C ASP A 60 10.79 -14.05 0.29
N ASN A 61 10.67 -15.06 1.14
CA ASN A 61 10.19 -14.90 2.52
C ASN A 61 11.08 -14.02 3.41
N ARG A 62 12.37 -13.91 3.11
CA ARG A 62 13.35 -13.11 3.87
C ARG A 62 13.58 -11.74 3.24
N LEU A 63 13.55 -11.66 1.91
CA LEU A 63 13.92 -10.46 1.17
C LEU A 63 12.73 -9.67 0.63
N GLY A 64 11.53 -10.26 0.56
CA GLY A 64 10.36 -9.62 -0.05
C GLY A 64 10.02 -8.25 0.54
N HIS A 65 10.20 -8.05 1.85
CA HIS A 65 9.97 -6.74 2.47
C HIS A 65 11.08 -5.72 2.14
N TYR A 66 12.34 -6.17 2.00
CA TYR A 66 13.42 -5.30 1.54
C TYR A 66 13.28 -4.93 0.06
N ALA A 67 12.81 -5.88 -0.75
CA ALA A 67 12.49 -5.64 -2.16
C ALA A 67 11.43 -4.54 -2.31
N ARG A 68 10.34 -4.62 -1.54
CA ARG A 68 9.30 -3.58 -1.52
C ARG A 68 9.86 -2.24 -1.05
N PHE A 69 10.66 -2.23 0.00
CA PHE A 69 11.34 -1.03 0.48
C PHE A 69 12.18 -0.36 -0.61
N GLY A 70 12.87 -1.17 -1.44
CA GLY A 70 13.64 -0.67 -2.60
C GLY A 70 12.76 -0.17 -3.75
N LEU A 71 11.59 -0.77 -3.95
CA LEU A 71 10.66 -0.43 -5.02
C LEU A 71 9.80 0.81 -4.71
N GLU A 72 9.30 0.93 -3.48
CA GLU A 72 8.31 1.96 -3.10
C GLU A 72 8.72 3.39 -3.47
N PRO A 73 9.94 3.88 -3.18
CA PRO A 73 10.33 5.26 -3.50
C PRO A 73 10.77 5.45 -4.96
N ASN A 74 10.98 4.36 -5.72
CA ASN A 74 11.43 4.47 -7.11
C ASN A 74 10.31 5.06 -7.98
N PRO A 75 10.55 6.20 -8.68
CA PRO A 75 9.51 6.92 -9.42
C PRO A 75 9.12 6.25 -10.75
N ASP A 76 9.85 5.24 -11.20
CA ASP A 76 9.58 4.61 -12.50
C ASP A 76 8.22 3.88 -12.49
N PRO A 77 7.35 4.12 -13.49
CA PRO A 77 6.01 3.52 -13.54
C PRO A 77 6.01 1.99 -13.69
N SER A 78 7.12 1.38 -14.12
CA SER A 78 7.25 -0.08 -14.17
C SER A 78 7.22 -0.74 -12.79
N VAL A 79 7.46 0.02 -11.71
CA VAL A 79 7.29 -0.46 -10.34
C VAL A 79 5.83 -0.84 -10.08
N ASP A 80 4.90 0.02 -10.48
CA ASP A 80 3.47 -0.23 -10.28
C ASP A 80 3.01 -1.46 -11.06
N GLU A 81 3.51 -1.64 -12.27
CA GLU A 81 3.26 -2.83 -13.07
C GLU A 81 3.83 -4.09 -12.42
N ALA A 82 5.06 -4.03 -11.91
CA ALA A 82 5.71 -5.15 -11.22
C ALA A 82 4.92 -5.56 -9.96
N LEU A 83 4.47 -4.59 -9.15
CA LEU A 83 3.67 -4.84 -7.96
C LEU A 83 2.30 -5.45 -8.32
N ARG A 84 1.58 -4.92 -9.32
CA ARG A 84 0.32 -5.51 -9.79
C ARG A 84 0.51 -6.93 -10.31
N SER A 85 1.58 -7.18 -11.06
CA SER A 85 1.91 -8.52 -11.60
C SER A 85 2.25 -9.53 -10.52
N ALA A 86 2.65 -9.08 -9.33
CA ALA A 86 2.94 -9.93 -8.18
C ALA A 86 1.67 -10.35 -7.42
N LEU A 87 0.58 -9.57 -7.45
CA LEU A 87 -0.65 -9.85 -6.70
C LEU A 87 -1.16 -11.31 -6.87
N PRO A 88 -1.35 -11.85 -8.09
CA PRO A 88 -1.90 -13.18 -8.25
C PRO A 88 -0.91 -14.32 -7.90
N LYS A 89 0.36 -14.00 -7.70
CA LYS A 89 1.43 -14.98 -7.49
C LYS A 89 1.78 -15.17 -6.01
N LEU A 90 1.33 -14.26 -5.16
CA LEU A 90 1.69 -14.22 -3.74
C LEU A 90 0.50 -14.61 -2.85
N LYS A 91 0.82 -15.00 -1.61
CA LYS A 91 -0.17 -15.34 -0.57
C LYS A 91 0.28 -14.80 0.79
N GLY A 92 -0.65 -14.75 1.75
CA GLY A 92 -0.38 -14.39 3.14
C GLY A 92 0.42 -13.09 3.27
N ARG A 93 1.43 -13.09 4.13
CA ARG A 93 2.21 -11.89 4.46
C ARG A 93 2.90 -11.21 3.27
N LEU A 94 3.34 -11.98 2.26
CA LEU A 94 3.97 -11.42 1.07
C LEU A 94 2.94 -10.67 0.21
N LEU A 95 1.75 -11.25 0.01
CA LEU A 95 0.65 -10.61 -0.69
C LEU A 95 0.19 -9.34 0.04
N MET A 96 -0.05 -9.43 1.35
CA MET A 96 -0.42 -8.27 2.19
C MET A 96 0.59 -7.13 2.06
N GLY A 97 1.89 -7.45 2.06
CA GLY A 97 2.94 -6.47 1.85
C GLY A 97 2.85 -5.77 0.50
N VAL A 98 2.65 -6.52 -0.60
CA VAL A 98 2.51 -5.94 -1.95
C VAL A 98 1.25 -5.09 -2.07
N ILE A 99 0.13 -5.51 -1.50
CA ILE A 99 -1.10 -4.71 -1.40
C ILE A 99 -0.81 -3.37 -0.73
N HIS A 100 -0.07 -3.39 0.37
CA HIS A 100 0.31 -2.17 1.10
C HIS A 100 1.19 -1.23 0.25
N SER A 101 2.22 -1.77 -0.42
CA SER A 101 3.09 -0.99 -1.31
C SER A 101 2.31 -0.34 -2.47
N ILE A 102 1.33 -1.04 -3.04
CA ILE A 102 0.40 -0.50 -4.04
C ILE A 102 -0.40 0.69 -3.47
N GLY A 103 -0.88 0.57 -2.24
CA GLY A 103 -1.57 1.65 -1.54
C GLY A 103 -0.68 2.87 -1.31
N VAL A 104 0.56 2.67 -0.81
CA VAL A 104 1.56 3.73 -0.59
C VAL A 104 1.87 4.49 -1.88
N ARG A 105 2.01 3.77 -3.00
CA ARG A 105 2.26 4.36 -4.32
C ARG A 105 1.02 4.97 -4.97
N LYS A 106 -0.16 4.77 -4.38
CA LYS A 106 -1.46 5.26 -4.90
C LYS A 106 -1.74 4.81 -6.33
N ASP A 107 -1.41 3.56 -6.65
CA ASP A 107 -1.61 3.02 -7.99
C ASP A 107 -3.10 2.83 -8.33
N ALA A 108 -3.68 3.79 -9.02
CA ALA A 108 -5.08 3.76 -9.42
C ALA A 108 -5.45 2.58 -10.34
N LYS A 109 -4.50 2.02 -11.10
CA LYS A 109 -4.74 0.86 -11.97
C LYS A 109 -4.94 -0.45 -11.18
N ALA A 110 -4.58 -0.47 -9.90
CA ALA A 110 -4.78 -1.63 -9.03
C ALA A 110 -6.18 -1.68 -8.38
N VAL A 111 -6.98 -0.64 -8.48
CA VAL A 111 -8.25 -0.47 -7.75
C VAL A 111 -9.19 -1.65 -7.95
N ASP A 112 -9.36 -2.16 -9.17
CA ASP A 112 -10.24 -3.30 -9.45
C ASP A 112 -9.73 -4.60 -8.82
N ALA A 113 -8.42 -4.84 -8.86
CA ALA A 113 -7.82 -6.01 -8.25
C ALA A 113 -7.95 -5.97 -6.71
N LEU A 114 -7.70 -4.81 -6.10
CA LEU A 114 -7.88 -4.60 -4.66
C LEU A 114 -9.36 -4.71 -4.25
N GLY A 115 -10.28 -4.26 -5.10
CA GLY A 115 -11.71 -4.41 -4.87
C GLY A 115 -12.16 -5.89 -4.77
N LYS A 116 -11.53 -6.78 -5.52
CA LYS A 116 -11.75 -8.23 -5.41
C LYS A 116 -11.15 -8.78 -4.11
N LEU A 117 -9.91 -8.38 -3.78
CA LEU A 117 -9.20 -8.80 -2.57
C LEU A 117 -9.84 -8.29 -1.27
N MET A 118 -10.65 -7.23 -1.32
CA MET A 118 -11.45 -6.77 -0.16
C MET A 118 -12.43 -7.83 0.35
N TYR A 119 -12.75 -8.84 -0.46
CA TYR A 119 -13.62 -9.97 -0.10
C TYR A 119 -12.85 -11.30 0.02
N ASP A 120 -11.53 -11.24 0.18
CA ASP A 120 -10.71 -12.43 0.37
C ASP A 120 -11.12 -13.18 1.64
N GLN A 121 -10.95 -14.51 1.63
CA GLN A 121 -11.21 -15.35 2.79
C GLN A 121 -10.22 -15.10 3.92
N ASP A 122 -8.99 -14.71 3.58
CA ASP A 122 -8.00 -14.23 4.54
C ASP A 122 -8.36 -12.81 4.98
N VAL A 123 -8.75 -12.69 6.24
CA VAL A 123 -9.18 -11.42 6.84
C VAL A 123 -8.09 -10.34 6.77
N GLU A 124 -6.82 -10.71 6.93
CA GLU A 124 -5.71 -9.76 6.88
C GLU A 124 -5.53 -9.21 5.46
N ILE A 125 -5.69 -10.06 4.44
CA ILE A 125 -5.67 -9.64 3.03
C ILE A 125 -6.85 -8.71 2.73
N ALA A 126 -8.07 -9.08 3.15
CA ALA A 126 -9.27 -8.26 2.95
C ALA A 126 -9.14 -6.87 3.62
N GLN A 127 -8.57 -6.82 4.82
CA GLN A 127 -8.32 -5.57 5.53
C GLN A 127 -7.23 -4.73 4.84
N ALA A 128 -6.12 -5.34 4.41
CA ALA A 128 -5.05 -4.65 3.70
C ALA A 128 -5.54 -4.05 2.37
N ALA A 129 -6.34 -4.81 1.60
CA ALA A 129 -6.93 -4.34 0.35
C ALA A 129 -7.88 -3.17 0.59
N SER A 130 -8.74 -3.26 1.60
CA SER A 130 -9.66 -2.17 1.98
C SER A 130 -8.91 -0.90 2.35
N ALA A 131 -7.88 -1.00 3.19
CA ALA A 131 -7.06 0.15 3.61
C ALA A 131 -6.35 0.79 2.42
N SER A 132 -5.78 -0.02 1.52
CA SER A 132 -5.09 0.47 0.33
C SER A 132 -6.05 1.17 -0.65
N LEU A 133 -7.28 0.67 -0.82
CA LEU A 133 -8.33 1.36 -1.59
C LEU A 133 -8.62 2.74 -1.02
N GLY A 134 -8.72 2.87 0.31
CA GLY A 134 -8.91 4.17 0.98
C GLY A 134 -7.77 5.14 0.69
N THR A 135 -6.52 4.67 0.74
CA THR A 135 -5.31 5.46 0.51
C THR A 135 -5.16 5.89 -0.96
N ILE A 136 -5.47 5.00 -1.90
CA ILE A 136 -5.49 5.31 -3.34
C ILE A 136 -6.55 6.36 -3.62
N GLY A 137 -7.75 6.20 -3.07
CA GLY A 137 -8.85 7.14 -3.22
C GLY A 137 -9.43 7.17 -4.64
N GLY A 138 -10.08 8.29 -4.95
CA GLY A 138 -10.70 8.52 -6.26
C GLY A 138 -12.10 7.90 -6.40
N PRO A 139 -12.83 8.27 -7.48
CA PRO A 139 -14.24 7.91 -7.63
C PRO A 139 -14.51 6.41 -7.71
N GLN A 140 -13.59 5.64 -8.28
CA GLN A 140 -13.75 4.19 -8.43
C GLN A 140 -13.55 3.47 -7.09
N ALA A 141 -12.49 3.83 -6.33
CA ALA A 141 -12.26 3.29 -4.99
C ALA A 141 -13.42 3.63 -4.05
N ALA A 142 -13.96 4.86 -4.15
CA ALA A 142 -15.12 5.30 -3.39
C ALA A 142 -16.36 4.40 -3.61
N ARG A 143 -16.66 4.06 -4.87
CA ARG A 143 -17.76 3.14 -5.20
C ARG A 143 -17.55 1.76 -4.60
N LEU A 144 -16.37 1.17 -4.77
CA LEU A 144 -16.05 -0.16 -4.23
C LEU A 144 -16.12 -0.19 -2.71
N LEU A 145 -15.58 0.83 -2.04
CA LEU A 145 -15.63 0.94 -0.59
C LEU A 145 -17.06 1.10 -0.07
N ARG A 146 -17.88 1.94 -0.71
CA ARG A 146 -19.31 2.09 -0.38
C ARG A 146 -20.05 0.76 -0.49
N ASP A 147 -19.84 0.01 -1.56
CA ASP A 147 -20.45 -1.30 -1.75
C ASP A 147 -19.94 -2.28 -0.69
N GLY A 148 -18.67 -2.17 -0.29
CA GLY A 148 -18.04 -2.93 0.79
C GLY A 148 -18.69 -2.71 2.15
N LEU A 149 -19.13 -1.49 2.48
CA LEU A 149 -19.83 -1.20 3.73
C LEU A 149 -21.09 -2.05 3.93
N ASN A 150 -21.78 -2.40 2.85
CA ASN A 150 -23.01 -3.19 2.88
C ASN A 150 -22.77 -4.71 2.81
N ARG A 151 -21.62 -5.14 2.30
CA ARG A 151 -21.33 -6.54 1.99
C ARG A 151 -20.31 -7.18 2.94
N THR A 152 -19.46 -6.40 3.58
CA THR A 152 -18.49 -6.91 4.54
C THR A 152 -19.08 -6.98 5.94
N LYS A 153 -18.56 -7.93 6.75
CA LYS A 153 -18.94 -8.12 8.15
C LYS A 153 -17.73 -7.92 9.06
N ILE A 154 -17.94 -7.96 10.37
CA ILE A 154 -16.83 -8.01 11.32
C ILE A 154 -16.02 -9.30 11.05
N PRO A 155 -14.67 -9.24 11.05
CA PRO A 155 -13.85 -8.11 11.49
C PRO A 155 -13.40 -7.13 10.38
N VAL A 156 -13.83 -7.28 9.14
CA VAL A 156 -13.39 -6.44 7.99
C VAL A 156 -14.12 -5.09 7.95
N LEU A 157 -15.42 -5.05 8.27
CA LEU A 157 -16.25 -3.83 8.20
C LEU A 157 -15.63 -2.58 8.86
N PRO A 158 -15.02 -2.65 10.07
CA PRO A 158 -14.42 -1.46 10.68
C PRO A 158 -13.27 -0.87 9.87
N VAL A 159 -12.53 -1.71 9.14
CA VAL A 159 -11.44 -1.26 8.27
C VAL A 159 -12.00 -0.62 7.00
N VAL A 160 -13.01 -1.24 6.38
CA VAL A 160 -13.73 -0.67 5.22
C VAL A 160 -14.30 0.70 5.57
N ALA A 161 -14.94 0.83 6.73
CA ALA A 161 -15.53 2.11 7.16
C ALA A 161 -14.47 3.20 7.34
N ARG A 162 -13.31 2.89 7.93
CA ARG A 162 -12.18 3.83 8.02
C ARG A 162 -11.59 4.16 6.65
N ALA A 163 -11.42 3.16 5.80
CA ALA A 163 -10.91 3.36 4.43
C ALA A 163 -11.85 4.26 3.62
N THR A 164 -13.17 4.10 3.78
CA THR A 164 -14.18 4.95 3.16
C THR A 164 -14.07 6.39 3.66
N LEU A 165 -13.82 6.59 4.97
CA LEU A 165 -13.61 7.92 5.54
C LEU A 165 -12.40 8.62 4.92
N VAL A 166 -11.24 7.93 4.84
CA VAL A 166 -10.01 8.44 4.21
C VAL A 166 -10.25 8.77 2.74
N CYS A 167 -10.96 7.92 2.00
CA CYS A 167 -11.31 8.15 0.61
C CYS A 167 -12.21 9.40 0.46
N ALA A 168 -13.20 9.57 1.34
CA ALA A 168 -14.09 10.73 1.33
C ALA A 168 -13.32 12.04 1.59
N GLU A 169 -12.39 12.04 2.55
CA GLU A 169 -11.51 13.18 2.83
C GLU A 169 -10.70 13.58 1.59
N GLY A 170 -10.11 12.62 0.89
CA GLY A 170 -9.38 12.85 -0.36
C GLY A 170 -10.25 13.41 -1.50
N LEU A 171 -11.54 13.05 -1.54
CA LEU A 171 -12.48 13.50 -2.54
C LEU A 171 -13.06 14.89 -2.30
N MET A 172 -12.96 15.45 -1.10
CA MET A 172 -13.59 16.74 -0.76
C MET A 172 -13.24 17.89 -1.70
N ARG A 173 -12.03 17.91 -2.25
CA ARG A 173 -11.60 18.93 -3.21
C ARG A 173 -11.92 18.57 -4.66
N ALA A 174 -11.83 17.29 -5.02
CA ALA A 174 -11.93 16.82 -6.40
C ALA A 174 -13.39 16.47 -6.79
N ASN A 175 -14.18 15.94 -5.86
CA ASN A 175 -15.58 15.54 -6.06
C ASN A 175 -16.35 15.63 -4.73
N ARG A 176 -16.69 16.88 -4.35
CA ARG A 176 -17.39 17.20 -3.10
C ARG A 176 -18.72 16.43 -2.96
N ALA A 177 -19.49 16.30 -4.04
CA ALA A 177 -20.78 15.62 -4.00
C ALA A 177 -20.63 14.17 -3.58
N GLN A 178 -19.71 13.44 -4.19
CA GLN A 178 -19.43 12.05 -3.84
C GLN A 178 -18.84 11.91 -2.41
N ALA A 179 -17.99 12.85 -1.99
CA ALA A 179 -17.47 12.86 -0.63
C ALA A 179 -18.58 13.00 0.41
N LEU A 180 -19.54 13.93 0.20
CA LEU A 180 -20.69 14.13 1.09
C LEU A 180 -21.61 12.92 1.12
N GLU A 181 -21.82 12.24 0.00
CA GLU A 181 -22.58 10.98 -0.07
C GLU A 181 -21.92 9.89 0.80
N LEU A 182 -20.60 9.76 0.75
CA LEU A 182 -19.85 8.82 1.60
C LEU A 182 -19.97 9.18 3.08
N TYR A 183 -19.81 10.45 3.45
CA TYR A 183 -19.99 10.87 4.85
C TYR A 183 -21.42 10.63 5.35
N THR A 184 -22.44 10.86 4.52
CA THR A 184 -23.82 10.52 4.86
C THR A 184 -23.99 9.03 5.14
N THR A 185 -23.42 8.17 4.29
CA THR A 185 -23.43 6.73 4.49
C THR A 185 -22.72 6.33 5.80
N LEU A 186 -21.54 6.92 6.07
CA LEU A 186 -20.74 6.65 7.26
C LEU A 186 -21.35 7.18 8.56
N SER A 187 -22.27 8.14 8.49
CA SER A 187 -23.01 8.63 9.66
C SER A 187 -24.10 7.69 10.15
N GLY A 188 -24.44 6.66 9.38
CA GLY A 188 -25.48 5.68 9.70
C GLY A 188 -25.22 4.87 10.96
N PRO A 189 -26.28 4.38 11.63
CA PRO A 189 -26.22 3.76 12.97
C PRO A 189 -25.41 2.44 12.99
N SER A 190 -25.31 1.75 11.87
CA SER A 190 -24.56 0.48 11.72
C SER A 190 -23.04 0.67 11.67
N MET A 191 -22.56 1.91 11.51
CA MET A 191 -21.13 2.20 11.39
C MET A 191 -20.43 2.30 12.76
N PRO A 192 -19.12 2.03 12.86
CA PRO A 192 -18.36 2.21 14.09
C PRO A 192 -18.47 3.62 14.66
N LYS A 193 -18.65 3.75 15.98
CA LYS A 193 -18.91 5.03 16.67
C LYS A 193 -17.91 6.13 16.29
N VAL A 194 -16.61 5.79 16.20
CA VAL A 194 -15.55 6.76 15.86
C VAL A 194 -15.71 7.27 14.44
N VAL A 195 -16.03 6.38 13.48
CA VAL A 195 -16.24 6.73 12.07
C VAL A 195 -17.49 7.62 11.93
N ARG A 196 -18.60 7.26 12.60
CA ARG A 196 -19.82 8.10 12.60
C ARG A 196 -19.55 9.52 13.08
N LEU A 197 -18.82 9.65 14.19
CA LEU A 197 -18.50 10.95 14.76
C LEU A 197 -17.65 11.81 13.79
N ALA A 198 -16.67 11.18 13.14
CA ALA A 198 -15.85 11.86 12.13
C ALA A 198 -16.68 12.29 10.92
N ALA A 199 -17.58 11.42 10.45
CA ALA A 199 -18.49 11.74 9.35
C ALA A 199 -19.44 12.91 9.68
N TYR A 200 -20.05 12.93 10.87
CA TYR A 200 -20.88 14.04 11.32
C TYR A 200 -20.11 15.36 11.38
N ARG A 201 -18.88 15.36 11.88
CA ARG A 201 -18.03 16.57 11.92
C ARG A 201 -17.73 17.08 10.51
N ALA A 202 -17.42 16.18 9.57
CA ALA A 202 -17.16 16.56 8.18
C ALA A 202 -18.41 17.15 7.51
N LEU A 203 -19.60 16.57 7.72
CA LEU A 203 -20.86 17.07 7.18
C LEU A 203 -21.19 18.46 7.73
N ASN A 204 -21.05 18.67 9.05
CA ASN A 204 -21.30 19.98 9.68
C ASN A 204 -20.33 21.06 9.17
N ALA A 205 -19.03 20.74 9.06
CA ALA A 205 -18.05 21.64 8.50
C ALA A 205 -18.36 22.02 7.04
N ALA A 206 -18.82 21.04 6.26
CA ALA A 206 -19.21 21.27 4.88
C ALA A 206 -20.46 22.17 4.76
N ALA A 207 -21.44 22.04 5.65
CA ALA A 207 -22.64 22.90 5.67
C ALA A 207 -22.28 24.35 6.01
N SER A 208 -21.39 24.56 6.98
CA SER A 208 -20.94 25.91 7.39
C SER A 208 -20.21 26.68 6.28
N THR A 209 -19.45 25.98 5.43
CA THR A 209 -18.73 26.59 4.28
C THR A 209 -19.62 26.92 3.08
N SER A 210 -20.86 26.44 3.06
CA SER A 210 -21.82 26.70 1.98
C SER A 210 -22.78 27.86 2.30
N ALA A 211 -22.76 28.36 3.53
CA ALA A 211 -23.65 29.41 4.02
C ALA A 211 -22.99 30.81 4.11
N GLY A 212 -21.71 30.91 3.77
CA GLY A 212 -20.96 32.18 3.66
C GLY A 212 -20.46 32.41 2.26
#